data_32ab6bab55c9ad3c108f06aaa8d2705b
#
_entry.id   32ab6bab55c9ad3c108f06aaa8d2705b
#
_cell.length_a   1.000
_cell.length_b   1.000
_cell.length_c   1.000
_cell.angle_alpha   90.00
_cell.angle_beta   90.00
_cell.angle_gamma   90.00
#
_symmetry.space_group_name_H-M   'P 1'
#
loop_
_entity.id
_entity.type
_entity.pdbx_description
1 polymer ?
#
loop_
_entity_poly.entity_id
_entity_poly.type
_entity_poly.pdbx_seq_one_letter_code
_entity_poly.pdbx_strand_id
1 'polypeptide(L)'
;ASAEEFSLFLESFPSLGSLTFKEQCTRFVVEHQVLDSIGEIAETLIFLIGAMITVELIDAHGGFMFITNHITTKKKKKLLALIAVITFFMSAVLDNLTTSIVMIMLIRKLLGNYKERWVFGSIIIIAANSGGAWSPIGDVTTIMLWVRGNISTSSTIPHLILPSIVSALIPVLIAMRFLHGNVTPPNAFSQMEADNELLKKLKDKEKLSILIIGVLCLLFVPVFKTVTHLPPFMGILMGVGILWFYTE
;
A
#
# COMPACT_ATOMS: atom_id res chain seq x y z
N ALA A 1 -13.27 -18.39 -21.91
CA ALA A 1 -14.34 -17.76 -22.70
C ALA A 1 -15.47 -18.75 -22.87
N SER A 2 -16.69 -18.34 -22.60
CA SER A 2 -17.88 -19.15 -22.84
C SER A 2 -18.32 -19.03 -24.32
N ALA A 3 -19.07 -20.03 -24.82
CA ALA A 3 -19.67 -19.94 -26.16
C ALA A 3 -20.64 -18.75 -26.28
N GLU A 4 -21.21 -18.35 -25.16
CA GLU A 4 -22.12 -17.21 -25.06
C GLU A 4 -21.40 -15.86 -25.24
N GLU A 5 -20.22 -15.68 -24.64
CA GLU A 5 -19.36 -14.49 -24.85
C GLU A 5 -18.91 -14.37 -26.31
N PHE A 6 -18.56 -15.49 -26.95
CA PHE A 6 -18.19 -15.50 -28.35
C PHE A 6 -19.35 -15.12 -29.28
N SER A 7 -20.57 -15.58 -28.99
CA SER A 7 -21.75 -15.21 -29.76
C SER A 7 -22.09 -13.73 -29.64
N LEU A 8 -22.04 -13.16 -28.42
CA LEU A 8 -22.24 -11.73 -28.18
C LEU A 8 -21.18 -10.86 -28.87
N PHE A 9 -19.92 -11.31 -28.89
CA PHE A 9 -18.87 -10.64 -29.63
C PHE A 9 -19.14 -10.58 -31.14
N LEU A 10 -19.59 -11.69 -31.75
CA LEU A 10 -19.96 -11.71 -33.18
C LEU A 10 -21.16 -10.83 -33.49
N GLU A 11 -22.13 -10.73 -32.59
CA GLU A 11 -23.29 -9.84 -32.75
C GLU A 11 -22.89 -8.36 -32.71
N SER A 12 -21.91 -8.01 -31.86
CA SER A 12 -21.41 -6.63 -31.74
C SER A 12 -20.55 -6.17 -32.92
N PHE A 13 -20.02 -7.12 -33.71
CA PHE A 13 -19.18 -6.86 -34.89
C PHE A 13 -19.69 -7.59 -36.15
N PRO A 14 -20.80 -7.15 -36.79
CA PRO A 14 -21.38 -7.82 -37.94
C PRO A 14 -20.43 -8.02 -39.12
N SER A 15 -19.42 -7.15 -39.24
CA SER A 15 -18.37 -7.26 -40.30
C SER A 15 -17.54 -8.52 -40.19
N LEU A 16 -17.49 -9.17 -39.04
CA LEU A 16 -16.76 -10.41 -38.82
C LEU A 16 -17.47 -11.65 -39.42
N GLY A 17 -18.76 -11.53 -39.72
CA GLY A 17 -19.56 -12.62 -40.31
C GLY A 17 -19.05 -13.10 -41.69
N SER A 18 -18.27 -12.28 -42.39
CA SER A 18 -17.66 -12.64 -43.66
C SER A 18 -16.32 -13.37 -43.53
N LEU A 19 -15.76 -13.48 -42.33
CA LEU A 19 -14.47 -14.09 -42.06
C LEU A 19 -14.60 -15.59 -41.78
N THR A 20 -13.51 -16.32 -42.03
CA THR A 20 -13.42 -17.73 -41.66
C THR A 20 -13.54 -17.92 -40.14
N PHE A 21 -14.13 -19.01 -39.66
CA PHE A 21 -14.27 -19.32 -38.22
C PHE A 21 -12.95 -19.19 -37.43
N LYS A 22 -11.82 -19.61 -38.03
CA LYS A 22 -10.50 -19.45 -37.44
C LYS A 22 -10.13 -17.97 -37.23
N GLU A 23 -10.42 -17.12 -38.18
CA GLU A 23 -10.15 -15.67 -38.09
C GLU A 23 -11.07 -14.99 -37.06
N GLN A 24 -12.33 -15.40 -37.02
CA GLN A 24 -13.28 -14.94 -35.99
C GLN A 24 -12.78 -15.29 -34.58
N CYS A 25 -12.36 -16.54 -34.36
CA CYS A 25 -11.78 -16.98 -33.08
C CYS A 25 -10.48 -16.21 -32.75
N THR A 26 -9.61 -15.99 -33.76
CA THR A 26 -8.36 -15.26 -33.54
C THR A 26 -8.65 -13.82 -33.09
N ARG A 27 -9.57 -13.14 -33.77
CA ARG A 27 -9.96 -11.77 -33.40
C ARG A 27 -10.61 -11.70 -32.05
N PHE A 28 -11.52 -12.61 -31.74
CA PHE A 28 -12.12 -12.70 -30.42
C PHE A 28 -11.08 -12.84 -29.29
N VAL A 29 -10.11 -13.74 -29.46
CA VAL A 29 -9.04 -13.93 -28.49
C VAL A 29 -8.17 -12.68 -28.37
N VAL A 30 -7.79 -12.05 -29.50
CA VAL A 30 -6.92 -10.87 -29.47
C VAL A 30 -7.65 -9.65 -28.94
N GLU A 31 -8.84 -9.34 -29.46
CA GLU A 31 -9.53 -8.08 -29.17
C GLU A 31 -10.29 -8.12 -27.83
N HIS A 32 -10.85 -9.28 -27.45
CA HIS A 32 -11.72 -9.40 -26.27
C HIS A 32 -11.06 -10.12 -25.08
N GLN A 33 -9.97 -10.82 -25.28
CA GLN A 33 -9.27 -11.46 -24.16
C GLN A 33 -7.89 -10.86 -23.92
N VAL A 34 -7.07 -10.75 -24.97
CA VAL A 34 -5.69 -10.28 -24.80
C VAL A 34 -5.65 -8.78 -24.52
N LEU A 35 -6.34 -7.95 -25.33
CA LEU A 35 -6.34 -6.50 -25.15
C LEU A 35 -7.04 -6.07 -23.87
N ASP A 36 -8.17 -6.70 -23.51
CA ASP A 36 -8.86 -6.42 -22.25
C ASP A 36 -7.98 -6.78 -21.05
N SER A 37 -7.34 -7.96 -21.09
CA SER A 37 -6.41 -8.36 -20.01
C SER A 37 -5.19 -7.43 -19.90
N ILE A 38 -4.64 -6.97 -21.02
CA ILE A 38 -3.54 -5.99 -21.03
C ILE A 38 -4.04 -4.66 -20.45
N GLY A 39 -5.25 -4.22 -20.81
CA GLY A 39 -5.87 -3.02 -20.26
C GLY A 39 -5.98 -3.08 -18.74
N GLU A 40 -6.54 -4.16 -18.20
CA GLU A 40 -6.67 -4.37 -16.75
C GLU A 40 -5.32 -4.39 -16.02
N ILE A 41 -4.30 -5.04 -16.63
CA ILE A 41 -2.94 -5.05 -16.07
C ILE A 41 -2.36 -3.64 -16.08
N ALA A 42 -2.51 -2.90 -17.18
CA ALA A 42 -2.03 -1.53 -17.31
C ALA A 42 -2.69 -0.60 -16.29
N GLU A 43 -4.00 -0.68 -16.09
CA GLU A 43 -4.71 0.07 -15.04
C GLU A 43 -4.13 -0.19 -13.65
N THR A 44 -3.89 -1.46 -13.33
CA THR A 44 -3.30 -1.86 -12.04
C THR A 44 -1.88 -1.33 -11.88
N LEU A 45 -1.05 -1.43 -12.93
CA LEU A 45 0.33 -0.93 -12.89
C LEU A 45 0.37 0.60 -12.73
N ILE A 46 -0.46 1.34 -13.45
CA ILE A 46 -0.54 2.81 -13.33
C ILE A 46 -1.00 3.19 -11.92
N PHE A 47 -1.97 2.47 -11.36
CA PHE A 47 -2.41 2.67 -9.98
C PHE A 47 -1.26 2.46 -8.98
N LEU A 48 -0.53 1.34 -9.09
CA LEU A 48 0.60 1.04 -8.20
C LEU A 48 1.71 2.08 -8.31
N ILE A 49 2.07 2.50 -9.53
CA ILE A 49 3.06 3.56 -9.74
C ILE A 49 2.61 4.86 -9.09
N GLY A 50 1.36 5.27 -9.27
CA GLY A 50 0.80 6.47 -8.64
C GLY A 50 0.80 6.40 -7.12
N ALA A 51 0.44 5.25 -6.54
CA ALA A 51 0.49 5.03 -5.10
C ALA A 51 1.93 5.10 -4.57
N MET A 52 2.88 4.45 -5.24
CA MET A 52 4.30 4.50 -4.86
C MET A 52 4.87 5.93 -4.94
N ILE A 53 4.56 6.69 -5.99
CA ILE A 53 4.96 8.11 -6.10
C ILE A 53 4.38 8.94 -4.96
N THR A 54 3.11 8.74 -4.60
CA THR A 54 2.48 9.44 -3.45
C THR A 54 3.24 9.18 -2.17
N VAL A 55 3.58 7.92 -1.90
CA VAL A 55 4.30 7.53 -0.68
C VAL A 55 5.73 8.06 -0.68
N GLU A 56 6.43 8.00 -1.83
CA GLU A 56 7.78 8.54 -1.98
C GLU A 56 7.81 10.06 -1.76
N LEU A 57 6.82 10.80 -2.26
CA LEU A 57 6.68 12.23 -2.00
C LEU A 57 6.49 12.52 -0.49
N ILE A 58 5.68 11.72 0.21
CA ILE A 58 5.51 11.86 1.66
C ILE A 58 6.83 11.61 2.39
N ASP A 59 7.59 10.57 2.00
CA ASP A 59 8.85 10.20 2.65
C ASP A 59 9.95 11.22 2.36
N ALA A 60 10.12 11.63 1.11
CA ALA A 60 11.11 12.62 0.69
C ALA A 60 10.98 13.95 1.45
N HIS A 61 9.74 14.34 1.79
CA HIS A 61 9.47 15.54 2.59
C HIS A 61 9.38 15.29 4.10
N GLY A 62 9.77 14.09 4.56
CA GLY A 62 9.86 13.76 5.97
C GLY A 62 8.50 13.58 6.67
N GLY A 63 7.42 13.32 5.92
CA GLY A 63 6.10 13.11 6.49
C GLY A 63 6.08 11.96 7.51
N PHE A 64 6.80 10.86 7.25
CA PHE A 64 6.90 9.75 8.20
C PHE A 64 7.79 10.05 9.41
N MET A 65 8.68 11.05 9.35
CA MET A 65 9.47 11.47 10.51
C MET A 65 8.59 12.02 11.64
N PHE A 66 7.44 12.60 11.32
CA PHE A 66 6.48 13.00 12.35
C PHE A 66 6.04 11.82 13.21
N ILE A 67 5.72 10.68 12.59
CA ILE A 67 5.36 9.45 13.31
C ILE A 67 6.53 8.94 14.16
N THR A 68 7.73 8.95 13.58
CA THR A 68 8.93 8.39 14.24
C THR A 68 9.37 9.22 15.44
N ASN A 69 9.28 10.55 15.36
CA ASN A 69 9.68 11.47 16.43
C ASN A 69 8.78 11.41 17.67
N HIS A 70 7.52 10.94 17.51
CA HIS A 70 6.59 10.78 18.61
C HIS A 70 6.72 9.43 19.35
N ILE A 71 7.59 8.55 18.89
CA ILE A 71 7.85 7.25 19.52
C ILE A 71 8.88 7.42 20.66
N THR A 72 8.41 7.71 21.85
CA THR A 72 9.24 7.96 23.05
C THR A 72 9.40 6.74 23.96
N THR A 73 8.88 5.59 23.57
CA THR A 73 8.80 4.38 24.41
C THR A 73 10.16 3.73 24.59
N LYS A 74 10.61 3.63 25.85
CA LYS A 74 11.92 3.02 26.20
C LYS A 74 11.87 1.50 26.42
N LYS A 75 10.70 0.89 26.68
CA LYS A 75 10.56 -0.55 26.94
C LYS A 75 10.37 -1.32 25.63
N LYS A 76 11.24 -2.32 25.34
CA LYS A 76 11.20 -3.12 24.10
C LYS A 76 9.83 -3.75 23.81
N LYS A 77 9.17 -4.34 24.82
CA LYS A 77 7.83 -4.92 24.65
C LYS A 77 6.79 -3.91 24.20
N LYS A 78 6.78 -2.72 24.85
CA LYS A 78 5.84 -1.66 24.47
C LYS A 78 6.15 -1.09 23.09
N LEU A 79 7.45 -0.96 22.77
CA LEU A 79 7.89 -0.53 21.43
C LEU A 79 7.43 -1.52 20.36
N LEU A 80 7.62 -2.83 20.58
CA LEU A 80 7.19 -3.84 19.62
C LEU A 80 5.68 -3.79 19.35
N ALA A 81 4.88 -3.73 20.42
CA ALA A 81 3.42 -3.62 20.29
C ALA A 81 3.02 -2.34 19.54
N LEU A 82 3.62 -1.20 19.88
CA LEU A 82 3.33 0.08 19.21
C LEU A 82 3.70 0.03 17.73
N ILE A 83 4.89 -0.48 17.40
CA ILE A 83 5.36 -0.64 16.02
C ILE A 83 4.43 -1.58 15.24
N ALA A 84 4.04 -2.72 15.81
CA ALA A 84 3.13 -3.65 15.16
C ALA A 84 1.76 -3.02 14.86
N VAL A 85 1.20 -2.27 15.81
CA VAL A 85 -0.09 -1.57 15.62
C VAL A 85 0.02 -0.48 14.54
N ILE A 86 1.06 0.36 14.61
CA ILE A 86 1.29 1.39 13.58
C ILE A 86 1.45 0.74 12.21
N THR A 87 2.29 -0.30 12.10
CA THR A 87 2.52 -1.03 10.85
C THR A 87 1.22 -1.61 10.30
N PHE A 88 0.41 -2.24 11.14
CA PHE A 88 -0.86 -2.85 10.74
C PHE A 88 -1.82 -1.82 10.10
N PHE A 89 -2.01 -0.67 10.74
CA PHE A 89 -2.90 0.36 10.19
C PHE A 89 -2.28 1.15 9.04
N MET A 90 -0.97 1.41 9.07
CA MET A 90 -0.29 2.02 7.93
C MET A 90 -0.41 1.17 6.67
N SER A 91 -0.22 -0.13 6.79
CA SER A 91 -0.30 -1.04 5.64
C SER A 91 -1.71 -1.17 5.06
N ALA A 92 -2.74 -0.85 5.80
CA ALA A 92 -4.10 -0.79 5.26
C ALA A 92 -4.32 0.39 4.29
N VAL A 93 -3.47 1.42 4.36
CA VAL A 93 -3.57 2.66 3.57
C VAL A 93 -2.43 2.76 2.55
N LEU A 94 -1.21 2.49 3.02
CA LEU A 94 -0.02 2.35 2.18
C LEU A 94 0.12 0.86 1.86
N ASP A 95 0.70 0.47 0.76
CA ASP A 95 0.94 -0.95 0.51
C ASP A 95 1.87 -1.61 1.57
N ASN A 96 1.81 -2.94 1.65
CA ASN A 96 2.56 -3.73 2.63
C ASN A 96 4.08 -3.65 2.43
N LEU A 97 4.55 -3.51 1.17
CA LEU A 97 5.98 -3.41 0.84
C LEU A 97 6.55 -2.09 1.33
N THR A 98 5.92 -0.97 0.95
CA THR A 98 6.34 0.37 1.34
C THR A 98 6.28 0.55 2.85
N THR A 99 5.19 0.13 3.49
CA THR A 99 5.05 0.15 4.95
C THR A 99 6.17 -0.63 5.63
N SER A 100 6.51 -1.81 5.12
CA SER A 100 7.60 -2.63 5.68
C SER A 100 8.94 -1.91 5.56
N ILE A 101 9.26 -1.30 4.42
CA ILE A 101 10.51 -0.56 4.20
C ILE A 101 10.62 0.60 5.17
N VAL A 102 9.60 1.46 5.25
CA VAL A 102 9.56 2.62 6.13
C VAL A 102 9.73 2.21 7.60
N MET A 103 9.00 1.19 8.04
CA MET A 103 9.06 0.74 9.42
C MET A 103 10.37 0.02 9.77
N ILE A 104 10.99 -0.68 8.82
CA ILE A 104 12.33 -1.26 9.01
C ILE A 104 13.39 -0.17 9.09
N MET A 105 13.31 0.88 8.28
CA MET A 105 14.21 2.05 8.39
C MET A 105 14.07 2.71 9.76
N LEU A 106 12.83 2.87 10.26
CA LEU A 106 12.59 3.38 11.59
C LEU A 106 13.24 2.52 12.69
N ILE A 107 13.07 1.19 12.63
CA ILE A 107 13.67 0.29 13.61
C ILE A 107 15.20 0.34 13.60
N ARG A 108 15.82 0.56 12.44
CA ARG A 108 17.27 0.75 12.34
C ARG A 108 17.75 1.99 13.10
N LYS A 109 16.92 3.02 13.21
CA LYS A 109 17.19 4.24 13.99
C LYS A 109 16.98 4.04 15.50
N LEU A 110 16.02 3.19 15.89
CA LEU A 110 15.63 2.99 17.29
C LEU A 110 16.45 1.91 18.01
N LEU A 111 16.88 0.86 17.29
CA LEU A 111 17.52 -0.32 17.87
C LEU A 111 18.98 -0.48 17.40
N GLY A 112 19.91 -0.47 18.35
CA GLY A 112 21.34 -0.73 18.09
C GLY A 112 21.65 -2.21 17.86
N ASN A 113 20.95 -3.12 18.54
CA ASN A 113 21.24 -4.55 18.50
C ASN A 113 20.64 -5.21 17.24
N TYR A 114 21.46 -5.88 16.43
CA TYR A 114 21.02 -6.52 15.18
C TYR A 114 20.04 -7.68 15.40
N LYS A 115 20.20 -8.49 16.47
CA LYS A 115 19.29 -9.59 16.79
C LYS A 115 17.87 -9.09 17.09
N GLU A 116 17.79 -7.98 17.80
CA GLU A 116 16.50 -7.34 18.09
C GLU A 116 15.87 -6.77 16.82
N ARG A 117 16.68 -6.15 15.95
CA ARG A 117 16.22 -5.69 14.62
C ARG A 117 15.62 -6.81 13.79
N TRP A 118 16.18 -8.03 13.85
CA TRP A 118 15.58 -9.20 13.16
C TRP A 118 14.19 -9.54 13.71
N VAL A 119 14.04 -9.59 15.03
CA VAL A 119 12.73 -9.89 15.66
C VAL A 119 11.70 -8.81 15.31
N PHE A 120 12.08 -7.55 15.44
CA PHE A 120 11.18 -6.45 15.07
C PHE A 120 10.85 -6.43 13.58
N GLY A 121 11.85 -6.66 12.71
CA GLY A 121 11.65 -6.75 11.27
C GLY A 121 10.70 -7.88 10.87
N SER A 122 10.81 -9.05 11.48
CA SER A 122 9.88 -10.16 11.24
C SER A 122 8.45 -9.79 11.64
N ILE A 123 8.27 -9.13 12.79
CA ILE A 123 6.95 -8.68 13.23
C ILE A 123 6.39 -7.56 12.33
N ILE A 124 7.23 -6.64 11.87
CA ILE A 124 6.83 -5.60 10.91
C ILE A 124 6.29 -6.25 9.62
N ILE A 125 7.00 -7.23 9.05
CA ILE A 125 6.57 -7.91 7.83
C ILE A 125 5.23 -8.63 8.06
N ILE A 126 5.06 -9.34 9.17
CA ILE A 126 3.80 -10.02 9.50
C ILE A 126 2.68 -9.01 9.70
N ALA A 127 2.92 -7.94 10.45
CA ALA A 127 1.92 -6.91 10.72
C ALA A 127 1.53 -6.14 9.44
N ALA A 128 2.50 -5.86 8.55
CA ALA A 128 2.25 -5.21 7.27
C ALA A 128 1.37 -6.07 6.35
N ASN A 129 1.72 -7.35 6.18
CA ASN A 129 0.90 -8.26 5.36
C ASN A 129 -0.49 -8.46 5.96
N SER A 130 -0.60 -8.66 7.27
CA SER A 130 -1.90 -8.79 7.94
C SER A 130 -2.71 -7.49 7.85
N GLY A 131 -2.05 -6.33 7.96
CA GLY A 131 -2.68 -5.01 7.85
C GLY A 131 -3.16 -4.70 6.43
N GLY A 132 -2.38 -5.09 5.42
CA GLY A 132 -2.75 -4.92 4.02
C GLY A 132 -3.92 -5.80 3.57
N ALA A 133 -4.02 -7.01 4.12
CA ALA A 133 -4.97 -8.03 3.66
C ALA A 133 -6.45 -7.66 3.83
N TRP A 134 -6.83 -6.87 4.83
CA TRP A 134 -8.23 -6.49 5.07
C TRP A 134 -8.66 -5.22 4.33
N SER A 135 -7.72 -4.49 3.75
CA SER A 135 -7.98 -3.28 2.98
C SER A 135 -7.95 -3.56 1.48
N PRO A 136 -8.83 -2.96 0.66
CA PRO A 136 -8.80 -3.14 -0.79
C PRO A 136 -7.57 -2.52 -1.46
N ILE A 137 -6.85 -1.61 -0.79
CA ILE A 137 -5.67 -0.90 -1.31
C ILE A 137 -4.37 -1.24 -0.56
N GLY A 138 -4.42 -2.05 0.49
CA GLY A 138 -3.27 -2.34 1.34
C GLY A 138 -2.36 -3.46 0.85
N ASP A 139 -2.77 -4.23 -0.16
CA ASP A 139 -1.98 -5.30 -0.77
C ASP A 139 -2.22 -5.35 -2.28
N VAL A 140 -1.15 -5.59 -3.06
CA VAL A 140 -1.23 -5.71 -4.53
C VAL A 140 -2.27 -6.75 -4.95
N THR A 141 -2.36 -7.88 -4.25
CA THR A 141 -3.32 -8.95 -4.57
C THR A 141 -4.76 -8.50 -4.36
N THR A 142 -5.06 -7.81 -3.27
CA THR A 142 -6.40 -7.24 -3.01
C THR A 142 -6.72 -6.11 -3.97
N ILE A 143 -5.74 -5.27 -4.32
CA ILE A 143 -5.90 -4.22 -5.34
C ILE A 143 -6.33 -4.83 -6.68
N MET A 144 -5.63 -5.86 -7.16
CA MET A 144 -5.96 -6.50 -8.43
C MET A 144 -7.38 -7.07 -8.45
N LEU A 145 -7.79 -7.75 -7.39
CA LEU A 145 -9.16 -8.29 -7.27
C LEU A 145 -10.22 -7.17 -7.18
N TRP A 146 -9.87 -6.08 -6.48
CA TRP A 146 -10.79 -4.95 -6.31
C TRP A 146 -10.93 -4.12 -7.59
N VAL A 147 -9.85 -3.88 -8.33
CA VAL A 147 -9.88 -3.17 -9.62
C VAL A 147 -10.73 -3.93 -10.63
N ARG A 148 -10.58 -5.25 -10.69
CA ARG A 148 -11.40 -6.14 -11.54
C ARG A 148 -12.86 -6.27 -11.11
N GLY A 149 -13.25 -5.72 -9.97
CA GLY A 149 -14.62 -5.83 -9.44
C GLY A 149 -14.97 -7.18 -8.81
N ASN A 150 -13.99 -8.09 -8.66
CA ASN A 150 -14.20 -9.41 -8.04
C ASN A 150 -14.48 -9.33 -6.54
N ILE A 151 -14.03 -8.26 -5.88
CA ILE A 151 -14.32 -7.97 -4.47
C ILE A 151 -14.80 -6.54 -4.31
N SER A 152 -15.67 -6.31 -3.32
CA SER A 152 -16.14 -4.97 -2.95
C SER A 152 -15.54 -4.55 -1.61
N THR A 153 -15.29 -3.25 -1.44
CA THR A 153 -14.79 -2.67 -0.18
C THR A 153 -15.68 -3.01 1.00
N SER A 154 -17.01 -2.93 0.82
CA SER A 154 -18.01 -3.21 1.85
C SER A 154 -18.03 -4.67 2.31
N SER A 155 -17.65 -5.60 1.45
CA SER A 155 -17.55 -7.03 1.80
C SER A 155 -16.20 -7.39 2.37
N THR A 156 -15.11 -6.89 1.79
CA THR A 156 -13.74 -7.27 2.15
C THR A 156 -13.40 -6.86 3.58
N ILE A 157 -13.69 -5.62 3.96
CA ILE A 157 -13.30 -5.08 5.27
C ILE A 157 -13.91 -5.89 6.43
N PRO A 158 -15.24 -6.09 6.54
CA PRO A 158 -15.81 -6.77 7.70
C PRO A 158 -15.43 -8.25 7.80
N HIS A 159 -15.18 -8.91 6.66
CA HIS A 159 -14.82 -10.34 6.67
C HIS A 159 -13.34 -10.60 6.98
N LEU A 160 -12.45 -9.71 6.56
CA LEU A 160 -11.01 -9.94 6.71
C LEU A 160 -10.36 -9.21 7.89
N ILE A 161 -10.99 -8.19 8.48
CA ILE A 161 -10.38 -7.43 9.58
C ILE A 161 -10.10 -8.30 10.82
N LEU A 162 -11.04 -9.18 11.19
CA LEU A 162 -10.87 -10.05 12.36
C LEU A 162 -9.77 -11.10 12.16
N PRO A 163 -9.75 -11.90 11.07
CA PRO A 163 -8.63 -12.79 10.77
C PRO A 163 -7.28 -12.06 10.70
N SER A 164 -7.24 -10.87 10.12
CA SER A 164 -6.02 -10.06 10.00
C SER A 164 -5.50 -9.61 11.37
N ILE A 165 -6.38 -9.16 12.27
CA ILE A 165 -6.01 -8.81 13.64
C ILE A 165 -5.43 -10.02 14.38
N VAL A 166 -6.06 -11.18 14.28
CA VAL A 166 -5.60 -12.41 14.93
C VAL A 166 -4.24 -12.84 14.37
N SER A 167 -4.07 -12.78 13.05
CA SER A 167 -2.81 -13.09 12.35
C SER A 167 -1.65 -12.19 12.78
N ALA A 168 -1.89 -10.91 13.04
CA ALA A 168 -0.88 -9.99 13.55
C ALA A 168 -0.64 -10.16 15.06
N LEU A 169 -1.70 -10.34 15.84
CA LEU A 169 -1.65 -10.33 17.31
C LEU A 169 -0.89 -11.53 17.87
N ILE A 170 -1.14 -12.75 17.34
CA ILE A 170 -0.52 -13.98 17.87
C ILE A 170 1.01 -13.91 17.79
N PRO A 171 1.65 -13.60 16.63
CA PRO A 171 3.11 -13.47 16.54
C PRO A 171 3.67 -12.35 17.43
N VAL A 172 2.96 -11.23 17.56
CA VAL A 172 3.37 -10.12 18.46
C VAL A 172 3.41 -10.59 19.91
N LEU A 173 2.38 -11.28 20.39
CA LEU A 173 2.33 -11.80 21.76
C LEU A 173 3.44 -12.82 22.02
N ILE A 174 3.72 -13.70 21.05
CA ILE A 174 4.82 -14.66 21.13
C ILE A 174 6.16 -13.93 21.20
N ALA A 175 6.42 -12.98 20.31
CA ALA A 175 7.67 -12.22 20.27
C ALA A 175 7.88 -11.40 21.54
N MET A 176 6.84 -10.83 22.11
CA MET A 176 6.90 -10.09 23.40
C MET A 176 7.37 -10.97 24.57
N ARG A 177 7.19 -12.27 24.50
CA ARG A 177 7.65 -13.19 25.55
C ARG A 177 9.19 -13.29 25.59
N PHE A 178 9.83 -13.18 24.44
CA PHE A 178 11.28 -13.28 24.28
C PHE A 178 12.01 -11.95 24.44
N LEU A 179 11.32 -10.82 24.29
CA LEU A 179 11.91 -9.49 24.38
C LEU A 179 11.89 -8.98 25.82
N HIS A 180 13.08 -8.64 26.36
CA HIS A 180 13.25 -8.09 27.71
C HIS A 180 14.17 -6.86 27.67
N GLY A 181 13.99 -5.96 28.64
CA GLY A 181 14.87 -4.79 28.83
C GLY A 181 14.43 -3.52 28.09
N ASN A 182 15.33 -2.55 28.05
CA ASN A 182 15.12 -1.24 27.48
C ASN A 182 15.76 -1.15 26.09
N VAL A 183 15.23 -0.23 25.30
CA VAL A 183 15.72 0.13 23.96
C VAL A 183 17.07 0.85 24.10
N THR A 184 18.06 0.43 23.34
CA THR A 184 19.36 1.09 23.23
C THR A 184 19.52 1.60 21.81
N PRO A 185 19.45 2.93 21.57
CA PRO A 185 19.64 3.48 20.23
C PRO A 185 21.09 3.31 19.76
N PRO A 186 21.32 3.19 18.44
CA PRO A 186 22.67 3.11 17.89
C PRO A 186 23.36 4.46 17.91
N ASN A 187 24.64 4.51 18.29
CA ASN A 187 25.45 5.75 18.37
C ASN A 187 25.72 6.42 17.00
N ALA A 188 25.55 5.69 15.91
CA ALA A 188 25.93 6.14 14.56
C ALA A 188 24.81 6.80 13.73
N PHE A 189 23.56 6.77 14.17
CA PHE A 189 22.43 7.20 13.33
C PHE A 189 22.17 8.71 13.37
N SER A 190 22.64 9.41 14.41
CA SER A 190 22.51 10.87 14.56
C SER A 190 23.25 11.68 13.48
N GLN A 191 24.18 11.04 12.75
CA GLN A 191 24.96 11.73 11.71
C GLN A 191 24.30 11.68 10.33
N MET A 192 23.53 10.63 9.97
CA MET A 192 22.90 10.54 8.64
C MET A 192 21.68 11.47 8.47
N GLU A 193 20.99 11.83 9.56
CA GLU A 193 19.89 12.82 9.51
C GLU A 193 20.41 14.26 9.36
N ALA A 194 21.68 14.48 9.72
CA ALA A 194 22.31 15.78 9.61
C ALA A 194 22.57 16.23 8.17
N ASP A 195 22.60 15.32 7.19
CA ASP A 195 23.05 15.61 5.83
C ASP A 195 21.90 15.94 4.84
N ASN A 196 20.64 15.78 5.22
CA ASN A 196 19.53 16.06 4.31
C ASN A 196 19.04 17.52 4.48
N GLU A 197 19.55 18.42 3.63
CA GLU A 197 19.26 19.87 3.68
C GLU A 197 17.75 20.21 3.51
N LEU A 198 17.01 19.42 2.72
CA LEU A 198 15.57 19.60 2.52
C LEU A 198 14.78 19.35 3.82
N LEU A 199 15.13 18.30 4.55
CA LEU A 199 14.47 17.93 5.81
C LEU A 199 14.71 18.93 6.93
N LYS A 200 15.83 19.67 6.89
CA LYS A 200 16.17 20.75 7.87
C LYS A 200 15.35 22.03 7.64
N LYS A 201 14.93 22.30 6.40
CA LYS A 201 14.17 23.51 6.05
C LYS A 201 12.68 23.40 6.38
N LEU A 202 12.11 22.19 6.36
CA LEU A 202 10.68 21.97 6.59
C LEU A 202 10.36 21.94 8.08
N LYS A 203 9.35 22.74 8.47
CA LYS A 203 8.79 22.74 9.83
C LYS A 203 7.98 21.47 10.10
N ASP A 204 7.88 21.04 11.35
CA ASP A 204 7.12 19.85 11.72
C ASP A 204 5.64 19.91 11.31
N LYS A 205 5.06 21.13 11.25
CA LYS A 205 3.70 21.35 10.76
C LYS A 205 3.57 21.06 9.26
N GLU A 206 4.57 21.41 8.46
CA GLU A 206 4.61 21.16 7.02
C GLU A 206 4.74 19.67 6.73
N LYS A 207 5.63 18.98 7.45
CA LYS A 207 5.77 17.52 7.37
C LYS A 207 4.48 16.78 7.72
N LEU A 208 3.77 17.24 8.77
CA LEU A 208 2.47 16.70 9.15
C LEU A 208 1.42 16.98 8.07
N SER A 209 1.39 18.18 7.49
CA SER A 209 0.44 18.54 6.42
C SER A 209 0.64 17.66 5.19
N ILE A 210 1.90 17.44 4.76
CA ILE A 210 2.23 16.58 3.62
C ILE A 210 1.77 15.12 3.89
N LEU A 211 2.04 14.61 5.10
CA LEU A 211 1.56 13.29 5.50
C LEU A 211 0.03 13.19 5.44
N ILE A 212 -0.68 14.16 6.00
CA ILE A 212 -2.16 14.17 6.03
C ILE A 212 -2.71 14.25 4.60
N ILE A 213 -2.21 15.17 3.78
CA ILE A 213 -2.67 15.33 2.39
C ILE A 213 -2.41 14.04 1.60
N GLY A 214 -1.21 13.47 1.70
CA GLY A 214 -0.89 12.23 0.98
C GLY A 214 -1.75 11.04 1.42
N VAL A 215 -1.98 10.86 2.72
CA VAL A 215 -2.88 9.83 3.24
C VAL A 215 -4.33 10.06 2.78
N LEU A 216 -4.80 11.32 2.79
CA LEU A 216 -6.14 11.66 2.29
C LEU A 216 -6.27 11.40 0.79
N CYS A 217 -5.24 11.66 -0.03
CA CYS A 217 -5.22 11.33 -1.44
C CYS A 217 -5.36 9.82 -1.67
N LEU A 218 -4.66 8.99 -0.89
CA LEU A 218 -4.79 7.53 -0.97
C LEU A 218 -6.18 7.04 -0.53
N LEU A 219 -6.71 7.56 0.58
CA LEU A 219 -8.05 7.23 1.07
C LEU A 219 -9.17 7.72 0.16
N PHE A 220 -8.91 8.77 -0.62
CA PHE A 220 -9.87 9.30 -1.60
C PHE A 220 -10.11 8.32 -2.75
N VAL A 221 -9.15 7.48 -3.13
CA VAL A 221 -9.26 6.58 -4.29
C VAL A 221 -10.45 5.62 -4.21
N PRO A 222 -10.69 4.89 -3.10
CA PRO A 222 -11.89 4.05 -2.97
C PRO A 222 -13.19 4.84 -3.06
N VAL A 223 -13.23 6.05 -2.49
CA VAL A 223 -14.39 6.94 -2.57
C VAL A 223 -14.63 7.38 -4.01
N PHE A 224 -13.55 7.81 -4.69
CA PHE A 224 -13.60 8.20 -6.10
C PHE A 224 -14.16 7.09 -6.99
N LYS A 225 -13.63 5.85 -6.86
CA LYS A 225 -14.15 4.69 -7.60
C LYS A 225 -15.63 4.43 -7.33
N THR A 226 -16.06 4.54 -6.07
CA THR A 226 -17.45 4.25 -5.69
C THR A 226 -18.43 5.31 -6.21
N VAL A 227 -18.03 6.58 -6.23
CA VAL A 227 -18.87 7.70 -6.65
C VAL A 227 -18.90 7.87 -8.17
N THR A 228 -17.74 7.76 -8.82
CA THR A 228 -17.61 8.03 -10.26
C THR A 228 -17.75 6.79 -11.15
N HIS A 229 -17.60 5.60 -10.57
CA HIS A 229 -17.47 4.32 -11.30
C HIS A 229 -16.31 4.29 -12.30
N LEU A 230 -15.39 5.25 -12.22
CA LEU A 230 -14.19 5.31 -13.06
C LEU A 230 -13.06 4.43 -12.48
N PRO A 231 -12.10 4.02 -13.32
CA PRO A 231 -10.95 3.26 -12.87
C PRO A 231 -10.15 3.97 -11.76
N PRO A 232 -9.68 3.24 -10.72
CA PRO A 232 -9.00 3.81 -9.56
C PRO A 232 -7.71 4.57 -9.89
N PHE A 233 -7.04 4.21 -11.00
CA PHE A 233 -5.81 4.89 -11.40
C PHE A 233 -6.01 6.39 -11.69
N MET A 234 -7.20 6.80 -12.15
CA MET A 234 -7.51 8.21 -12.36
C MET A 234 -7.54 8.97 -11.03
N GLY A 235 -8.12 8.37 -9.99
CA GLY A 235 -8.18 8.95 -8.65
C GLY A 235 -6.80 9.13 -8.04
N ILE A 236 -5.92 8.12 -8.16
CA ILE A 236 -4.57 8.23 -7.61
C ILE A 236 -3.70 9.23 -8.36
N LEU A 237 -3.78 9.30 -9.70
CA LEU A 237 -3.06 10.29 -10.48
C LEU A 237 -3.47 11.73 -10.14
N MET A 238 -4.78 11.95 -9.91
CA MET A 238 -5.26 13.24 -9.40
C MET A 238 -4.67 13.55 -8.03
N GLY A 239 -4.63 12.58 -7.12
CA GLY A 239 -4.01 12.70 -5.81
C GLY A 239 -2.51 13.02 -5.89
N VAL A 240 -1.78 12.33 -6.75
CA VAL A 240 -0.35 12.63 -7.04
C VAL A 240 -0.18 14.07 -7.51
N GLY A 241 -1.01 14.54 -8.45
CA GLY A 241 -0.95 15.91 -8.95
C GLY A 241 -1.18 16.96 -7.86
N ILE A 242 -2.17 16.74 -6.99
CA ILE A 242 -2.45 17.64 -5.84
C ILE A 242 -1.26 17.64 -4.87
N LEU A 243 -0.73 16.48 -4.50
CA LEU A 243 0.39 16.37 -3.57
C LEU A 243 1.65 16.99 -4.14
N TRP A 244 1.95 16.74 -5.42
CA TRP A 244 3.10 17.32 -6.11
C TRP A 244 3.03 18.86 -6.12
N PHE A 245 1.88 19.40 -6.53
CA PHE A 245 1.67 20.87 -6.53
C PHE A 245 1.83 21.49 -5.14
N TYR A 246 1.46 20.76 -4.09
CA TYR A 246 1.59 21.23 -2.70
C TYR A 246 3.04 21.19 -2.21
N THR A 247 3.85 20.27 -2.73
CA THR A 247 5.24 20.05 -2.27
C THR A 247 6.29 20.84 -3.04
N GLU A 248 5.96 21.39 -4.21
CA GLU A 248 6.80 22.36 -4.96
C GLU A 248 6.61 23.80 -4.46
#